data_a90274f3754ddc1ef82dbb9a07fa7232
#
_entry.id   a90274f3754ddc1ef82dbb9a07fa7232
#
_cell.length_a   1.000
_cell.length_b   1.000
_cell.length_c   1.000
_cell.angle_alpha   90.00
_cell.angle_beta   90.00
_cell.angle_gamma   90.00
#
_symmetry.space_group_name_H-M   'P 1'
#
loop_
_entity.id
_entity.type
_entity.pdbx_description
1 polymer ?
#
loop_
_entity_poly.entity_id
_entity_poly.type
_entity_poly.pdbx_seq_one_letter_code
_entity_poly.pdbx_strand_id
1 'polypeptide(L)'
;IDGDTIKIKNNKIRLSGIDAPETNQSCKKIFLSIQFLSFHKKYPFGKISTKKLKKLLKNELILCKIENVDRYKRKLATCYKNKLNINSWLVRNGYALAYVRYSKKYILQEKEAARDKLGLWQGTFEKPWNWRKNEKKK
;
A
#
# COMPACT_ATOMS: atom_id res chain seq x y z
N ILE A 1 -5.72 -0.49 10.16
CA ILE A 1 -4.84 0.50 10.78
C ILE A 1 -4.18 1.36 9.70
N ASP A 2 -3.25 0.80 8.94
CA ASP A 2 -2.66 1.44 7.76
C ASP A 2 -3.07 0.68 6.51
N GLY A 3 -2.61 1.13 5.33
CA GLY A 3 -2.92 0.47 4.06
C GLY A 3 -2.30 -0.91 3.89
N ASP A 4 -1.50 -1.37 4.83
CA ASP A 4 -0.85 -2.69 4.80
C ASP A 4 -0.95 -3.44 6.14
N THR A 5 -1.70 -2.90 7.09
CA THR A 5 -1.87 -3.52 8.42
C THR A 5 -3.34 -3.55 8.78
N ILE A 6 -3.84 -4.73 9.11
CA ILE A 6 -5.24 -4.95 9.50
C ILE A 6 -5.30 -5.52 10.91
N LYS A 7 -6.45 -5.38 11.55
CA LYS A 7 -6.71 -5.93 12.88
C LYS A 7 -7.87 -6.91 12.79
N ILE A 8 -7.62 -8.15 13.15
CA ILE A 8 -8.66 -9.18 13.26
C ILE A 8 -8.73 -9.61 14.72
N LYS A 9 -9.88 -9.35 15.37
CA LYS A 9 -10.02 -9.51 16.83
C LYS A 9 -8.94 -8.66 17.49
N ASN A 10 -8.06 -9.25 18.30
CA ASN A 10 -6.96 -8.53 18.98
C ASN A 10 -5.61 -8.71 18.29
N ASN A 11 -5.59 -9.33 17.12
CA ASN A 11 -4.36 -9.60 16.39
C ASN A 11 -4.09 -8.54 15.34
N LYS A 12 -2.90 -7.95 15.38
CA LYS A 12 -2.42 -7.08 14.30
C LYS A 12 -1.77 -7.95 13.23
N ILE A 13 -2.24 -7.82 12.00
CA ILE A 13 -1.75 -8.58 10.86
C ILE A 13 -1.16 -7.61 9.85
N ARG A 14 0.12 -7.78 9.57
CA ARG A 14 0.84 -7.04 8.53
C ARG A 14 0.77 -7.83 7.23
N LEU A 15 0.23 -7.22 6.19
CA LEU A 15 0.17 -7.87 4.88
C LEU A 15 1.58 -8.04 4.33
N SER A 16 2.00 -9.27 4.10
CA SER A 16 3.38 -9.58 3.73
C SER A 16 3.69 -9.21 2.29
N GLY A 17 4.94 -8.85 2.04
CA GLY A 17 5.47 -8.59 0.70
C GLY A 17 5.07 -7.27 0.07
N ILE A 18 4.35 -6.43 0.79
CA ILE A 18 3.91 -5.11 0.32
C ILE A 18 4.24 -4.02 1.33
N ASP A 19 4.26 -2.78 0.87
CA ASP A 19 4.41 -1.61 1.74
C ASP A 19 3.50 -0.51 1.22
N ALA A 20 2.58 -0.06 2.05
CA ALA A 20 1.64 1.00 1.72
C ALA A 20 2.10 2.33 2.30
N PRO A 21 1.70 3.46 1.68
CA PRO A 21 1.95 4.77 2.28
C PRO A 21 1.37 4.86 3.68
N GLU A 22 2.12 5.45 4.58
CA GLU A 22 1.61 5.71 5.94
C GLU A 22 0.39 6.62 5.88
N THR A 23 -0.51 6.51 6.87
CA THR A 23 -1.77 7.24 6.88
C THR A 23 -1.56 8.75 6.68
N ASN A 24 -0.48 9.30 7.23
CA ASN A 24 -0.17 10.72 7.11
C ASN A 24 0.78 11.06 5.96
N GLN A 25 1.14 10.08 5.13
CA GLN A 25 1.96 10.32 3.95
C GLN A 25 1.13 10.89 2.81
N SER A 26 1.68 11.91 2.14
CA SER A 26 1.05 12.51 0.97
C SER A 26 1.93 12.34 -0.26
N CYS A 27 1.31 12.33 -1.41
CA CYS A 27 1.96 12.24 -2.71
C CYS A 27 1.58 13.46 -3.55
N LYS A 28 2.32 13.70 -4.62
CA LYS A 28 2.00 14.75 -5.59
C LYS A 28 1.39 14.11 -6.83
N LYS A 29 0.23 14.62 -7.24
CA LYS A 29 -0.45 14.19 -8.45
C LYS A 29 -0.34 15.29 -9.49
N ILE A 30 -0.09 14.93 -10.73
CA ILE A 30 -0.11 15.90 -11.83
C ILE A 30 -1.57 16.31 -12.02
N PHE A 31 -1.87 17.56 -11.65
CA PHE A 31 -3.21 18.10 -11.72
C PHE A 31 -3.49 18.74 -13.09
N LEU A 32 -2.51 19.47 -13.60
CA LEU A 32 -2.61 20.14 -14.88
C LEU A 32 -1.23 20.14 -15.54
N SER A 33 -1.18 19.75 -16.82
CA SER A 33 0.02 19.84 -17.63
C SER A 33 -0.29 20.64 -18.89
N ILE A 34 0.41 21.76 -19.06
CA ILE A 34 0.35 22.58 -20.26
C ILE A 34 1.76 22.62 -20.82
N GLN A 35 1.89 22.65 -22.11
CA GLN A 35 3.12 22.53 -22.92
C GLN A 35 4.48 22.73 -22.22
N PHE A 36 4.62 23.75 -21.36
CA PHE A 36 5.86 24.05 -20.63
C PHE A 36 5.70 24.14 -19.11
N LEU A 37 4.48 23.88 -18.60
CA LEU A 37 4.17 24.00 -17.19
C LEU A 37 3.42 22.77 -16.71
N SER A 38 3.87 22.21 -15.58
CA SER A 38 3.16 21.14 -14.88
C SER A 38 2.83 21.61 -13.49
N PHE A 39 1.56 21.49 -13.11
CA PHE A 39 1.09 21.83 -11.77
C PHE A 39 0.85 20.55 -11.00
N HIS A 40 1.42 20.46 -9.79
CA HIS A 40 1.27 19.30 -8.94
C HIS A 40 0.41 19.63 -7.73
N LYS A 41 -0.59 18.82 -7.49
CA LYS A 41 -1.42 18.92 -6.31
C LYS A 41 -0.97 17.89 -5.28
N LYS A 42 -0.81 18.31 -4.03
CA LYS A 42 -0.52 17.41 -2.92
C LYS A 42 -1.72 16.48 -2.71
N TYR A 43 -1.44 15.19 -2.60
CA TYR A 43 -2.48 14.16 -2.58
C TYR A 43 -2.30 13.26 -1.34
N PRO A 44 -3.31 13.18 -0.44
CA PRO A 44 -3.17 12.44 0.82
C PRO A 44 -3.29 10.93 0.60
N PHE A 45 -2.32 10.35 -0.08
CA PHE A 45 -2.41 8.96 -0.53
C PHE A 45 -2.38 7.95 0.60
N GLY A 46 -1.70 8.24 1.71
CA GLY A 46 -1.71 7.38 2.89
C GLY A 46 -3.12 7.16 3.42
N LYS A 47 -3.90 8.23 3.52
CA LYS A 47 -5.32 8.15 3.94
C LYS A 47 -6.16 7.40 2.93
N ILE A 48 -5.90 7.61 1.64
CA ILE A 48 -6.64 6.95 0.56
C ILE A 48 -6.38 5.45 0.56
N SER A 49 -5.12 5.03 0.65
CA SER A 49 -4.75 3.61 0.77
C SER A 49 -5.45 2.94 1.94
N THR A 50 -5.39 3.56 3.12
CA THR A 50 -6.03 3.06 4.33
C THR A 50 -7.54 2.92 4.15
N LYS A 51 -8.17 3.94 3.56
CA LYS A 51 -9.62 3.95 3.30
C LYS A 51 -10.04 2.87 2.30
N LYS A 52 -9.25 2.68 1.25
CA LYS A 52 -9.53 1.63 0.24
C LYS A 52 -9.43 0.24 0.84
N LEU A 53 -8.44 0.01 1.68
CA LEU A 53 -8.32 -1.27 2.39
C LEU A 53 -9.52 -1.49 3.32
N LYS A 54 -9.90 -0.50 4.11
CA LYS A 54 -11.07 -0.59 4.99
C LYS A 54 -12.34 -0.93 4.22
N LYS A 55 -12.55 -0.29 3.07
CA LYS A 55 -13.72 -0.53 2.23
C LYS A 55 -13.74 -1.95 1.68
N LEU A 56 -12.59 -2.46 1.25
CA LEU A 56 -12.46 -3.82 0.73
C LEU A 56 -12.80 -4.86 1.80
N LEU A 57 -12.40 -4.62 3.04
CA LEU A 57 -12.56 -5.56 4.16
C LEU A 57 -13.94 -5.53 4.80
N LYS A 58 -14.71 -4.46 4.59
CA LYS A 58 -15.96 -4.20 5.30
C LYS A 58 -16.98 -5.31 5.05
N ASN A 59 -17.54 -5.84 6.16
CA ASN A 59 -18.61 -6.87 6.15
C ASN A 59 -18.24 -8.16 5.40
N GLU A 60 -16.95 -8.46 5.29
CA GLU A 60 -16.48 -9.63 4.56
C GLU A 60 -15.69 -10.56 5.47
N LEU A 61 -15.78 -11.86 5.18
CA LEU A 61 -14.95 -12.85 5.83
C LEU A 61 -13.56 -12.83 5.18
N ILE A 62 -12.55 -12.52 5.98
CA ILE A 62 -11.17 -12.46 5.52
C ILE A 62 -10.40 -13.64 6.09
N LEU A 63 -9.74 -14.39 5.21
CA LEU A 63 -8.88 -15.50 5.59
C LEU A 63 -7.43 -15.09 5.40
N CYS A 64 -6.64 -15.18 6.46
CA CYS A 64 -5.22 -14.84 6.42
C CYS A 64 -4.36 -16.07 6.67
N LYS A 65 -3.45 -16.34 5.75
CA LYS A 65 -2.44 -17.38 5.91
C LYS A 65 -1.22 -16.75 6.57
N ILE A 66 -0.98 -17.10 7.83
CA ILE A 66 0.16 -16.57 8.60
C ILE A 66 1.43 -17.23 8.10
N GLU A 67 2.41 -16.42 7.74
CA GLU A 67 3.68 -16.89 7.19
C GLU A 67 4.83 -16.70 8.16
N ASN A 68 4.77 -15.66 9.01
CA ASN A 68 5.83 -15.33 9.94
C ASN A 68 5.32 -14.36 11.02
N VAL A 69 6.19 -14.00 11.95
CA VAL A 69 5.92 -12.96 12.95
C VAL A 69 7.11 -12.00 12.95
N ASP A 70 6.85 -10.70 12.88
CA ASP A 70 7.93 -9.72 12.88
C ASP A 70 8.40 -9.37 14.29
N ARG A 71 9.44 -8.52 14.40
CA ARG A 71 10.01 -8.12 15.69
C ARG A 71 9.06 -7.29 16.56
N TYR A 72 7.99 -6.76 15.96
CA TYR A 72 6.94 -6.01 16.68
C TYR A 72 5.76 -6.89 17.07
N LYS A 73 5.92 -8.22 16.96
CA LYS A 73 4.90 -9.23 17.23
C LYS A 73 3.68 -9.14 16.32
N ARG A 74 3.80 -8.48 15.16
CA ARG A 74 2.76 -8.51 14.14
C ARG A 74 2.89 -9.82 13.35
N LYS A 75 1.77 -10.43 13.07
CA LYS A 75 1.73 -11.61 12.21
C LYS A 75 1.83 -11.16 10.75
N LEU A 76 2.79 -11.71 10.03
CA LEU A 76 2.96 -11.46 8.60
C LEU A 76 2.14 -12.47 7.83
N ALA A 77 1.25 -12.02 6.96
CA ALA A 77 0.31 -12.91 6.30
C ALA A 77 -0.05 -12.48 4.89
N THR A 78 -0.47 -13.45 4.10
CA THR A 78 -1.21 -13.23 2.86
C THR A 78 -2.68 -13.43 3.17
N CYS A 79 -3.48 -12.42 2.87
CA CYS A 79 -4.91 -12.42 3.20
C CYS A 79 -5.78 -12.49 1.95
N TYR A 80 -6.92 -13.14 2.10
CA TYR A 80 -7.86 -13.39 1.02
C TYR A 80 -9.27 -12.99 1.40
N LYS A 81 -9.95 -12.32 0.47
CA LYS A 81 -11.39 -12.11 0.49
C LYS A 81 -11.97 -13.01 -0.59
N ASN A 82 -12.64 -14.10 -0.21
CA ASN A 82 -12.98 -15.18 -1.13
C ASN A 82 -11.70 -15.70 -1.81
N LYS A 83 -11.62 -15.64 -3.13
CA LYS A 83 -10.42 -16.06 -3.87
C LYS A 83 -9.47 -14.88 -4.19
N LEU A 84 -9.82 -13.67 -3.78
CA LEU A 84 -9.03 -12.49 -4.06
C LEU A 84 -7.87 -12.39 -3.08
N ASN A 85 -6.63 -12.41 -3.60
CA ASN A 85 -5.44 -12.11 -2.82
C ASN A 85 -5.40 -10.60 -2.58
N ILE A 86 -5.65 -10.17 -1.35
CA ILE A 86 -5.73 -8.76 -0.96
C ILE A 86 -4.37 -8.06 -1.13
N ASN A 87 -3.27 -8.74 -0.76
CA ASN A 87 -1.92 -8.20 -0.91
C ASN A 87 -1.64 -7.85 -2.38
N SER A 88 -1.91 -8.79 -3.27
CA SER A 88 -1.75 -8.61 -4.71
C SER A 88 -2.66 -7.50 -5.25
N TRP A 89 -3.91 -7.46 -4.81
CA TRP A 89 -4.88 -6.46 -5.23
C TRP A 89 -4.43 -5.04 -4.91
N LEU A 90 -3.90 -4.84 -3.72
CA LEU A 90 -3.40 -3.53 -3.31
C LEU A 90 -2.26 -3.05 -4.20
N VAL A 91 -1.32 -3.93 -4.52
CA VAL A 91 -0.18 -3.59 -5.41
C VAL A 91 -0.67 -3.36 -6.84
N ARG A 92 -1.52 -4.25 -7.35
CA ARG A 92 -2.03 -4.16 -8.73
C ARG A 92 -2.82 -2.88 -8.99
N ASN A 93 -3.48 -2.35 -7.97
CA ASN A 93 -4.26 -1.11 -8.08
C ASN A 93 -3.47 0.13 -7.64
N GLY A 94 -2.21 -0.02 -7.27
CA GLY A 94 -1.34 1.10 -6.93
C GLY A 94 -1.55 1.68 -5.54
N TYR A 95 -2.22 0.96 -4.64
CA TYR A 95 -2.43 1.39 -3.25
C TYR A 95 -1.29 0.99 -2.32
N ALA A 96 -0.42 0.10 -2.78
CA ALA A 96 0.78 -0.31 -2.09
C ALA A 96 1.86 -0.62 -3.12
N LEU A 97 3.11 -0.68 -2.65
CA LEU A 97 4.25 -1.08 -3.47
C LEU A 97 4.68 -2.49 -3.11
N ALA A 98 5.26 -3.20 -4.07
CA ALA A 98 5.97 -4.45 -3.80
C ALA A 98 7.18 -4.13 -2.92
N TYR A 99 7.26 -4.79 -1.75
CA TYR A 99 8.39 -4.62 -0.85
C TYR A 99 9.48 -5.63 -1.23
N VAL A 100 10.19 -5.33 -2.31
CA VAL A 100 11.11 -6.26 -2.99
C VAL A 100 12.22 -6.75 -2.06
N ARG A 101 12.62 -5.96 -1.08
CA ARG A 101 13.61 -6.35 -0.07
C ARG A 101 13.19 -7.62 0.68
N TYR A 102 11.89 -7.84 0.88
CA TYR A 102 11.36 -8.97 1.63
C TYR A 102 10.65 -10.01 0.78
N SER A 103 10.14 -9.64 -0.39
CA SER A 103 9.42 -10.57 -1.26
C SER A 103 9.40 -10.08 -2.71
N LYS A 104 9.59 -11.01 -3.64
CA LYS A 104 9.50 -10.73 -5.08
C LYS A 104 8.15 -11.11 -5.67
N LYS A 105 7.19 -11.54 -4.84
CA LYS A 105 5.91 -12.09 -5.30
C LYS A 105 5.07 -11.10 -6.11
N TYR A 106 5.18 -9.79 -5.82
CA TYR A 106 4.27 -8.78 -6.38
C TYR A 106 4.92 -7.83 -7.37
N ILE A 107 6.11 -8.17 -7.88
CA ILE A 107 6.83 -7.34 -8.85
C ILE A 107 6.01 -7.15 -10.14
N LEU A 108 5.39 -8.21 -10.64
CA LEU A 108 4.58 -8.14 -11.86
C LEU A 108 3.38 -7.21 -11.67
N GLN A 109 2.66 -7.36 -10.56
CA GLN A 109 1.50 -6.53 -10.24
C GLN A 109 1.89 -5.05 -10.12
N GLU A 110 3.05 -4.76 -9.54
CA GLU A 110 3.56 -3.39 -9.44
C GLU A 110 3.88 -2.81 -10.82
N LYS A 111 4.54 -3.57 -11.68
CA LYS A 111 4.83 -3.14 -13.05
C LYS A 111 3.56 -2.85 -13.84
N GLU A 112 2.54 -3.68 -13.67
CA GLU A 112 1.24 -3.47 -14.32
C GLU A 112 0.54 -2.22 -13.80
N ALA A 113 0.58 -1.97 -12.48
CA ALA A 113 0.02 -0.77 -11.89
C ALA A 113 0.73 0.50 -12.38
N ALA A 114 2.05 0.46 -12.48
CA ALA A 114 2.86 1.56 -13.01
C ALA A 114 2.55 1.83 -14.47
N ARG A 115 2.46 0.78 -15.29
CA ARG A 115 2.09 0.88 -16.70
C ARG A 115 0.72 1.54 -16.87
N ASP A 116 -0.26 1.14 -16.08
CA ASP A 116 -1.63 1.62 -16.14
C ASP A 116 -1.84 2.93 -15.37
N LYS A 117 -0.80 3.46 -14.73
CA LYS A 117 -0.81 4.71 -13.95
C LYS A 117 -1.89 4.74 -12.88
N LEU A 118 -1.99 3.63 -12.14
CA LEU A 118 -3.00 3.47 -11.09
C LEU A 118 -2.46 3.91 -9.72
N GLY A 119 -3.36 4.45 -8.90
CA GLY A 119 -3.05 4.81 -7.53
C GLY A 119 -1.85 5.74 -7.41
N LEU A 120 -0.83 5.32 -6.65
CA LEU A 120 0.43 6.05 -6.47
C LEU A 120 1.10 6.44 -7.79
N TRP A 121 0.94 5.62 -8.82
CA TRP A 121 1.59 5.81 -10.13
C TRP A 121 0.96 6.91 -10.98
N GLN A 122 -0.08 7.58 -10.47
CA GLN A 122 -0.68 8.74 -11.12
C GLN A 122 0.16 10.02 -10.98
N GLY A 123 1.13 10.03 -10.09
CA GLY A 123 1.96 11.20 -9.83
C GLY A 123 3.30 10.82 -9.24
N THR A 124 3.89 11.75 -8.51
CA THR A 124 5.17 11.54 -7.82
C THR A 124 4.93 11.22 -6.35
N PHE A 125 5.76 10.33 -5.81
CA PHE A 125 5.66 9.93 -4.42
C PHE A 125 7.02 9.50 -3.90
N GLU A 126 7.17 9.55 -2.57
CA GLU A 126 8.31 8.95 -1.88
C GLU A 126 7.93 7.55 -1.47
N LYS A 127 8.83 6.58 -1.68
CA LYS A 127 8.56 5.20 -1.27
C LYS A 127 8.31 5.16 0.24
N PRO A 128 7.31 4.41 0.72
CA PRO A 128 6.94 4.41 2.14
C PRO A 128 8.10 4.15 3.09
N TRP A 129 8.99 3.21 2.75
CA TRP A 129 10.16 2.92 3.58
C TRP A 129 11.15 4.08 3.63
N ASN A 130 11.30 4.85 2.55
CA ASN A 130 12.15 6.04 2.54
C ASN A 130 11.51 7.18 3.32
N TRP A 131 10.20 7.36 3.17
CA TRP A 131 9.45 8.38 3.89
C TRP A 131 9.55 8.19 5.41
N ARG A 132 9.37 6.96 5.90
CA ARG A 132 9.51 6.63 7.33
C ARG A 132 10.91 6.93 7.84
N LYS A 133 11.94 6.58 7.04
CA LYS A 133 13.33 6.84 7.37
C LYS A 133 13.60 8.33 7.50
N ASN A 134 13.06 9.14 6.58
CA ASN A 134 13.22 10.59 6.61
C ASN A 134 12.48 11.23 7.78
N GLU A 135 11.30 10.76 8.12
CA GLU A 135 10.54 11.25 9.28
C GLU A 135 11.29 10.99 10.60
N LYS A 136 11.97 9.87 10.74
CA LYS A 136 12.76 9.54 11.92
C LYS A 136 13.97 10.45 12.10
N LYS A 137 14.44 11.10 11.03
CA LYS A 137 15.58 12.02 11.08
C LYS A 137 15.20 13.45 11.46
N LYS A 138 13.92 13.75 11.53
CA LYS A 138 13.42 15.06 11.92
C LYS A 138 13.32 15.18 13.48
#